data_40d1931b91166952781e9f4a79805587
#
_entry.id   40d1931b91166952781e9f4a79805587
#
_cell.length_a   1.000
_cell.length_b   1.000
_cell.length_c   1.000
_cell.angle_alpha   90.00
_cell.angle_beta   90.00
_cell.angle_gamma   90.00
#
_symmetry.space_group_name_H-M   'P 1'
#
loop_
_entity.id
_entity.type
_entity.pdbx_description
1 polymer ?
#
loop_
_entity_poly.entity_id
_entity_poly.type
_entity_poly.pdbx_seq_one_letter_code
_entity_poly.pdbx_strand_id
1 'polypeptide(L)'
;MAKRLNIANNFPSLPCLTAPSMDLVFPHTFVPWFRSVAPHIHAHRGKTFVVGLSGELIAAGKLESFVQDLALMQAMGIKIVLAHGFRPQLEEQLRAKGQISKFSHGMRITDTVALDCAQEAAGQLRYEIEAAFSLGLPNTPMAGASVSVISGNFVTARPVGIVDGVDFMHTGLVRKIDAMAVRRAIDTGALVMLSPFGFSHTGEAFNLSMEDVATSAAIALQADKLIFVTEVRGILQNIVADPAKAVELEAKQHDPDVEIDQELALAEAQRLLAALPNPLQPTDTAFYLQHAVKASEGGVERVHIIPFKVDGALLMEVFTHDGVGTMIVDERLESLREATPDDVGGILQLIEPFEQDGTLVKRSRTEIERDVAQYTVIEHDGVIFGCAALYPFPEAGTGEMAALTISPSVQGQGDGERILKRIEQRARAMGLSTLFVLTTRTMHWFNKRGFAPVDPAWLPEARKRNYKWDRRSQVLVKNLK
;
A
#
# COMPACT_ATOMS: atom_id res chain seq x y z
N MET A 1 52.21 -33.43 -44.16
CA MET A 1 52.65 -32.19 -43.46
C MET A 1 51.42 -31.36 -43.16
N ALA A 2 50.87 -31.47 -41.95
CA ALA A 2 49.68 -30.75 -41.50
C ALA A 2 50.11 -29.51 -40.71
N LYS A 3 49.83 -28.32 -41.21
CA LYS A 3 50.01 -27.05 -40.49
C LYS A 3 48.84 -26.89 -39.47
N ARG A 4 49.15 -26.95 -38.16
CA ARG A 4 48.27 -26.52 -37.09
C ARG A 4 48.17 -24.99 -37.10
N LEU A 5 46.99 -24.44 -37.34
CA LEU A 5 46.67 -23.04 -37.02
C LEU A 5 46.51 -22.89 -35.52
N ASN A 6 47.37 -22.10 -34.92
CA ASN A 6 47.27 -21.64 -33.53
C ASN A 6 46.37 -20.39 -33.54
N ILE A 7 45.10 -20.55 -33.14
CA ILE A 7 44.21 -19.40 -32.89
C ILE A 7 44.40 -19.06 -31.39
N ALA A 8 45.21 -18.04 -31.14
CA ALA A 8 45.33 -17.45 -29.82
C ALA A 8 44.06 -16.70 -29.48
N ASN A 9 43.39 -17.13 -28.43
CA ASN A 9 42.23 -16.46 -27.85
C ASN A 9 42.62 -15.09 -27.30
N ASN A 10 42.32 -14.02 -28.02
CA ASN A 10 42.26 -12.67 -27.49
C ASN A 10 40.78 -12.34 -27.16
N PHE A 11 40.30 -12.81 -26.04
CA PHE A 11 39.13 -12.22 -25.43
C PHE A 11 39.60 -11.16 -24.45
N PRO A 12 39.08 -9.91 -24.53
CA PRO A 12 39.35 -8.92 -23.51
C PRO A 12 38.71 -9.43 -22.19
N SER A 13 39.49 -9.41 -21.12
CA SER A 13 39.02 -9.71 -19.77
C SER A 13 37.89 -8.76 -19.44
N LEU A 14 36.67 -9.29 -19.34
CA LEU A 14 35.54 -8.59 -18.75
C LEU A 14 35.92 -8.15 -17.33
N PRO A 15 35.66 -6.90 -16.94
CA PRO A 15 35.87 -6.48 -15.57
C PRO A 15 35.08 -7.39 -14.67
N CYS A 16 35.72 -7.93 -13.64
CA CYS A 16 35.11 -8.68 -12.58
C CYS A 16 34.10 -7.75 -11.91
N LEU A 17 32.81 -7.87 -12.26
CA LEU A 17 31.73 -7.28 -11.51
C LEU A 17 31.76 -7.95 -10.15
N THR A 18 32.31 -7.25 -9.16
CA THR A 18 32.14 -7.61 -7.76
C THR A 18 30.64 -7.64 -7.51
N ALA A 19 30.11 -8.85 -7.32
CA ALA A 19 28.75 -9.01 -6.85
C ALA A 19 28.56 -8.14 -5.59
N PRO A 20 27.45 -7.39 -5.46
CA PRO A 20 27.19 -6.65 -4.24
C PRO A 20 27.29 -7.66 -3.10
N SER A 21 28.07 -7.31 -2.07
CA SER A 21 28.16 -8.09 -0.85
C SER A 21 26.74 -8.26 -0.32
N MET A 22 26.18 -9.47 -0.42
CA MET A 22 24.99 -9.81 0.36
C MET A 22 25.41 -9.66 1.81
N ASP A 23 24.98 -8.60 2.46
CA ASP A 23 25.03 -8.50 3.90
C ASP A 23 24.25 -9.69 4.44
N LEU A 24 24.96 -10.63 5.07
CA LEU A 24 24.37 -11.80 5.68
C LEU A 24 23.34 -11.33 6.72
N VAL A 25 22.05 -11.50 6.38
CA VAL A 25 20.97 -11.23 7.33
C VAL A 25 21.12 -12.25 8.46
N PHE A 26 21.53 -11.76 9.63
CA PHE A 26 21.73 -12.62 10.79
C PHE A 26 20.38 -13.24 11.24
N PRO A 27 20.35 -14.52 11.65
CA PRO A 27 19.12 -15.18 12.07
C PRO A 27 18.32 -14.44 13.14
N HIS A 28 18.99 -13.69 14.01
CA HIS A 28 18.35 -12.90 15.06
C HIS A 28 17.57 -11.66 14.55
N THR A 29 17.84 -11.16 13.34
CA THR A 29 17.07 -10.09 12.69
C THR A 29 16.08 -10.63 11.69
N PHE A 30 16.46 -11.65 10.92
CA PHE A 30 15.60 -12.26 9.90
C PHE A 30 14.34 -12.90 10.50
N VAL A 31 14.48 -13.73 11.53
CA VAL A 31 13.34 -14.47 12.08
C VAL A 31 12.26 -13.56 12.69
N PRO A 32 12.59 -12.56 13.52
CA PRO A 32 11.60 -11.59 13.98
C PRO A 32 10.94 -10.82 12.85
N TRP A 33 11.74 -10.35 11.88
CA TRP A 33 11.22 -9.62 10.72
C TRP A 33 10.25 -10.50 9.89
N PHE A 34 10.64 -11.73 9.55
CA PHE A 34 9.77 -12.63 8.78
C PHE A 34 8.47 -12.96 9.53
N ARG A 35 8.54 -13.08 10.85
CA ARG A 35 7.34 -13.27 11.69
C ARG A 35 6.43 -12.04 11.70
N SER A 36 6.98 -10.83 11.64
CA SER A 36 6.16 -9.60 11.56
C SER A 36 5.42 -9.46 10.22
N VAL A 37 5.95 -10.05 9.15
CA VAL A 37 5.30 -10.06 7.82
C VAL A 37 4.20 -11.13 7.71
N ALA A 38 4.25 -12.19 8.52
CA ALA A 38 3.32 -13.32 8.42
C ALA A 38 1.82 -12.93 8.50
N PRO A 39 1.38 -12.00 9.36
CA PRO A 39 -0.02 -11.55 9.37
C PRO A 39 -0.47 -10.96 8.02
N HIS A 40 0.37 -10.15 7.38
CA HIS A 40 0.08 -9.56 6.06
C HIS A 40 -0.04 -10.65 4.98
N ILE A 41 0.83 -11.69 5.02
CA ILE A 41 0.73 -12.84 4.11
C ILE A 41 -0.63 -13.53 4.27
N HIS A 42 -1.08 -13.75 5.50
CA HIS A 42 -2.38 -14.36 5.77
C HIS A 42 -3.54 -13.47 5.31
N ALA A 43 -3.48 -12.17 5.55
CA ALA A 43 -4.52 -11.22 5.16
C ALA A 43 -4.67 -11.11 3.64
N HIS A 44 -3.58 -11.24 2.89
CA HIS A 44 -3.57 -11.08 1.44
C HIS A 44 -3.73 -12.37 0.65
N ARG A 45 -3.62 -13.52 1.29
CA ARG A 45 -3.75 -14.83 0.63
C ARG A 45 -5.13 -15.00 0.00
N GLY A 46 -5.16 -15.33 -1.30
CA GLY A 46 -6.38 -15.49 -2.08
C GLY A 46 -7.01 -14.18 -2.57
N LYS A 47 -6.49 -13.02 -2.14
CA LYS A 47 -6.91 -11.69 -2.57
C LYS A 47 -6.50 -11.41 -4.01
N THR A 48 -7.26 -10.55 -4.69
CA THR A 48 -7.01 -10.15 -6.07
C THR A 48 -6.46 -8.73 -6.11
N PHE A 49 -5.24 -8.60 -6.65
CA PHE A 49 -4.57 -7.32 -6.83
C PHE A 49 -4.47 -6.98 -8.32
N VAL A 50 -4.85 -5.77 -8.68
CA VAL A 50 -4.58 -5.21 -9.99
C VAL A 50 -3.38 -4.29 -9.88
N VAL A 51 -2.36 -4.53 -10.71
CA VAL A 51 -1.12 -3.77 -10.69
C VAL A 51 -0.96 -3.06 -12.03
N GLY A 52 -0.92 -1.74 -11.98
CA GLY A 52 -0.62 -0.89 -13.13
C GLY A 52 0.88 -0.63 -13.21
N LEU A 53 1.53 -1.19 -14.22
CA LEU A 53 2.96 -1.08 -14.47
C LEU A 53 3.23 0.02 -15.50
N SER A 54 3.87 1.11 -15.12
CA SER A 54 4.21 2.17 -16.07
C SER A 54 5.27 1.75 -17.08
N GLY A 55 5.18 2.26 -18.30
CA GLY A 55 6.18 2.02 -19.35
C GLY A 55 7.57 2.58 -19.01
N GLU A 56 7.60 3.59 -18.14
CA GLU A 56 8.78 4.25 -17.62
C GLU A 56 9.63 3.31 -16.75
N LEU A 57 9.00 2.42 -15.98
CA LEU A 57 9.68 1.38 -15.19
C LEU A 57 10.47 0.44 -16.13
N ILE A 58 9.84 0.01 -17.22
CA ILE A 58 10.48 -0.87 -18.22
C ILE A 58 11.63 -0.13 -18.90
N ALA A 59 11.40 1.11 -19.33
CA ALA A 59 12.45 1.95 -19.94
C ALA A 59 13.62 2.22 -18.99
N ALA A 60 13.38 2.24 -17.67
CA ALA A 60 14.42 2.37 -16.65
C ALA A 60 15.18 1.06 -16.37
N GLY A 61 14.88 -0.05 -17.07
CA GLY A 61 15.54 -1.35 -16.89
C GLY A 61 15.21 -2.06 -15.57
N LYS A 62 14.07 -1.75 -14.94
CA LYS A 62 13.67 -2.33 -13.64
C LYS A 62 12.68 -3.48 -13.76
N LEU A 63 12.41 -3.96 -14.96
CA LEU A 63 11.41 -5.01 -15.19
C LEU A 63 11.76 -6.32 -14.46
N GLU A 64 13.04 -6.74 -14.45
CA GLU A 64 13.43 -8.01 -13.85
C GLU A 64 13.19 -8.04 -12.33
N SER A 65 13.62 -7.01 -11.58
CA SER A 65 13.39 -6.94 -10.13
C SER A 65 11.89 -6.87 -9.80
N PHE A 66 11.13 -6.12 -10.58
CA PHE A 66 9.69 -6.01 -10.42
C PHE A 66 8.94 -7.33 -10.65
N VAL A 67 9.34 -8.10 -11.67
CA VAL A 67 8.79 -9.44 -11.95
C VAL A 67 9.09 -10.41 -10.81
N GLN A 68 10.27 -10.31 -10.18
CA GLN A 68 10.62 -11.10 -9.01
C GLN A 68 9.69 -10.80 -7.83
N ASP A 69 9.38 -9.53 -7.59
CA ASP A 69 8.43 -9.12 -6.55
C ASP A 69 7.02 -9.70 -6.80
N LEU A 70 6.53 -9.61 -8.05
CA LEU A 70 5.24 -10.19 -8.43
C LEU A 70 5.21 -11.71 -8.28
N ALA A 71 6.29 -12.41 -8.66
CA ALA A 71 6.40 -13.86 -8.52
C ALA A 71 6.38 -14.27 -7.04
N LEU A 72 7.05 -13.53 -6.16
CA LEU A 72 7.00 -13.74 -4.72
C LEU A 72 5.59 -13.55 -4.17
N MET A 73 4.89 -12.47 -4.57
CA MET A 73 3.50 -12.23 -4.16
C MET A 73 2.57 -13.36 -4.61
N GLN A 74 2.73 -13.85 -5.85
CA GLN A 74 1.95 -14.97 -6.35
C GLN A 74 2.26 -16.27 -5.58
N ALA A 75 3.54 -16.52 -5.25
CA ALA A 75 3.93 -17.66 -4.43
C ALA A 75 3.31 -17.62 -3.02
N MET A 76 3.07 -16.43 -2.47
CA MET A 76 2.32 -16.22 -1.21
C MET A 76 0.80 -16.35 -1.37
N GLY A 77 0.31 -16.61 -2.58
CA GLY A 77 -1.10 -16.89 -2.86
C GLY A 77 -1.94 -15.68 -3.26
N ILE A 78 -1.33 -14.56 -3.61
CA ILE A 78 -2.01 -13.38 -4.14
C ILE A 78 -2.32 -13.61 -5.62
N LYS A 79 -3.54 -13.29 -6.05
CA LYS A 79 -3.98 -13.36 -7.44
C LYS A 79 -3.67 -12.04 -8.13
N ILE A 80 -2.91 -12.06 -9.22
CA ILE A 80 -2.39 -10.85 -9.85
C ILE A 80 -2.97 -10.64 -11.25
N VAL A 81 -3.45 -9.41 -11.49
CA VAL A 81 -3.78 -8.89 -12.83
C VAL A 81 -2.83 -7.72 -13.10
N LEU A 82 -2.02 -7.82 -14.12
CA LEU A 82 -1.01 -6.83 -14.50
C LEU A 82 -1.49 -6.03 -15.71
N ALA A 83 -1.67 -4.73 -15.58
CA ALA A 83 -1.88 -3.83 -16.70
C ALA A 83 -0.57 -3.08 -16.99
N HIS A 84 0.00 -3.24 -18.17
CA HIS A 84 1.26 -2.56 -18.51
C HIS A 84 1.03 -1.30 -19.34
N GLY A 85 1.88 -0.28 -19.15
CA GLY A 85 1.97 0.90 -20.00
C GLY A 85 3.05 0.75 -21.07
N PHE A 86 3.03 1.65 -22.06
CA PHE A 86 4.03 1.69 -23.13
C PHE A 86 4.33 3.14 -23.61
N ARG A 87 4.06 4.15 -22.80
CA ARG A 87 4.21 5.56 -23.22
C ARG A 87 5.60 5.88 -23.77
N PRO A 88 6.72 5.58 -23.09
CA PRO A 88 8.06 5.87 -23.60
C PRO A 88 8.38 5.10 -24.89
N GLN A 89 8.01 3.84 -24.99
CA GLN A 89 8.27 2.98 -26.13
C GLN A 89 7.52 3.47 -27.37
N LEU A 90 6.27 3.89 -27.20
CA LEU A 90 5.49 4.51 -28.26
C LEU A 90 6.12 5.83 -28.74
N GLU A 91 6.60 6.68 -27.81
CA GLU A 91 7.29 7.93 -28.17
C GLU A 91 8.58 7.66 -28.97
N GLU A 92 9.33 6.64 -28.59
CA GLU A 92 10.54 6.23 -29.30
C GLU A 92 10.24 5.78 -30.73
N GLN A 93 9.22 4.95 -30.92
CA GLN A 93 8.79 4.47 -32.23
C GLN A 93 8.26 5.59 -33.12
N LEU A 94 7.45 6.49 -32.56
CA LEU A 94 6.97 7.68 -33.30
C LEU A 94 8.14 8.55 -33.72
N ARG A 95 9.09 8.80 -32.85
CA ARG A 95 10.32 9.57 -33.17
C ARG A 95 11.13 8.87 -34.26
N ALA A 96 11.28 7.56 -34.23
CA ALA A 96 11.98 6.81 -35.28
C ALA A 96 11.29 6.91 -36.63
N LYS A 97 9.96 7.07 -36.68
CA LYS A 97 9.16 7.34 -37.89
C LYS A 97 9.06 8.83 -38.22
N GLY A 98 9.79 9.71 -37.52
CA GLY A 98 9.77 11.17 -37.77
C GLY A 98 8.46 11.85 -37.36
N GLN A 99 7.68 11.21 -36.48
CA GLN A 99 6.39 11.75 -35.99
C GLN A 99 6.56 12.31 -34.57
N ILE A 100 5.67 13.24 -34.23
CA ILE A 100 5.59 13.85 -32.88
C ILE A 100 4.21 13.57 -32.35
N SER A 101 4.13 13.13 -31.10
CA SER A 101 2.87 12.94 -30.40
C SER A 101 2.09 14.23 -30.24
N LYS A 102 0.80 14.16 -30.48
CA LYS A 102 -0.14 15.26 -30.26
C LYS A 102 -1.02 14.93 -29.07
N PHE A 103 -1.21 15.91 -28.20
CA PHE A 103 -2.05 15.77 -27.00
C PHE A 103 -3.14 16.85 -26.98
N SER A 104 -4.29 16.50 -26.46
CA SER A 104 -5.35 17.43 -26.09
C SER A 104 -6.06 16.89 -24.86
N HIS A 105 -6.45 17.76 -23.91
CA HIS A 105 -7.11 17.34 -22.65
C HIS A 105 -6.37 16.22 -21.90
N GLY A 106 -5.03 16.25 -21.91
CA GLY A 106 -4.21 15.21 -21.28
C GLY A 106 -4.18 13.86 -21.99
N MET A 107 -4.96 13.70 -23.06
CA MET A 107 -5.02 12.47 -23.85
C MET A 107 -4.25 12.61 -25.17
N ARG A 108 -3.62 11.54 -25.61
CA ARG A 108 -2.97 11.48 -26.93
C ARG A 108 -4.03 11.46 -28.04
N ILE A 109 -3.81 12.21 -29.11
CA ILE A 109 -4.54 12.03 -30.36
C ILE A 109 -3.84 10.92 -31.14
N THR A 110 -4.53 9.80 -31.35
CA THR A 110 -3.97 8.60 -31.97
C THR A 110 -4.41 8.52 -33.41
N ASP A 111 -3.61 9.06 -34.33
CA ASP A 111 -3.82 8.84 -35.77
C ASP A 111 -3.39 7.42 -36.18
N THR A 112 -3.54 7.07 -37.44
CA THR A 112 -3.25 5.73 -37.96
C THR A 112 -1.78 5.33 -37.70
N VAL A 113 -0.83 6.26 -37.88
CA VAL A 113 0.61 5.99 -37.66
C VAL A 113 0.87 5.76 -36.16
N ALA A 114 0.26 6.57 -35.30
CA ALA A 114 0.37 6.41 -33.86
C ALA A 114 -0.29 5.11 -33.39
N LEU A 115 -1.39 4.66 -34.01
CA LEU A 115 -2.03 3.38 -33.72
C LEU A 115 -1.11 2.20 -34.09
N ASP A 116 -0.48 2.22 -35.27
CA ASP A 116 0.46 1.19 -35.69
C ASP A 116 1.65 1.11 -34.70
N CYS A 117 2.24 2.27 -34.32
CA CYS A 117 3.29 2.32 -33.32
C CYS A 117 2.83 1.80 -31.94
N ALA A 118 1.60 2.09 -31.54
CA ALA A 118 1.05 1.60 -30.29
C ALA A 118 0.87 0.06 -30.28
N GLN A 119 0.46 -0.52 -31.42
CA GLN A 119 0.37 -1.98 -31.57
C GLN A 119 1.75 -2.64 -31.52
N GLU A 120 2.73 -2.08 -32.23
CA GLU A 120 4.12 -2.55 -32.24
C GLU A 120 4.71 -2.50 -30.81
N ALA A 121 4.57 -1.36 -30.11
CA ALA A 121 5.06 -1.19 -28.75
C ALA A 121 4.39 -2.15 -27.76
N ALA A 122 3.06 -2.28 -27.82
CA ALA A 122 2.31 -3.19 -26.96
C ALA A 122 2.72 -4.65 -27.18
N GLY A 123 2.90 -5.06 -28.45
CA GLY A 123 3.33 -6.40 -28.82
C GLY A 123 4.74 -6.72 -28.33
N GLN A 124 5.67 -5.79 -28.51
CA GLN A 124 7.05 -5.95 -28.03
C GLN A 124 7.09 -6.09 -26.51
N LEU A 125 6.49 -5.16 -25.78
CA LEU A 125 6.51 -5.18 -24.31
C LEU A 125 5.82 -6.41 -23.74
N ARG A 126 4.76 -6.87 -24.36
CA ARG A 126 4.13 -8.12 -23.96
C ARG A 126 5.13 -9.26 -23.94
N TYR A 127 5.92 -9.43 -25.00
CA TYR A 127 6.92 -10.51 -25.09
C TYR A 127 8.09 -10.27 -24.12
N GLU A 128 8.50 -9.03 -23.87
CA GLU A 128 9.53 -8.71 -22.88
C GLU A 128 9.06 -9.10 -21.46
N ILE A 129 7.81 -8.79 -21.10
CA ILE A 129 7.24 -9.16 -19.81
C ILE A 129 7.08 -10.69 -19.70
N GLU A 130 6.56 -11.37 -20.72
CA GLU A 130 6.46 -12.83 -20.74
C GLU A 130 7.85 -13.49 -20.62
N ALA A 131 8.87 -12.96 -21.29
CA ALA A 131 10.26 -13.43 -21.18
C ALA A 131 10.81 -13.24 -19.75
N ALA A 132 10.56 -12.09 -19.13
CA ALA A 132 10.99 -11.83 -17.76
C ALA A 132 10.37 -12.82 -16.75
N PHE A 133 9.08 -13.17 -16.89
CA PHE A 133 8.44 -14.21 -16.08
C PHE A 133 8.92 -15.63 -16.39
N SER A 134 9.54 -15.84 -17.55
CA SER A 134 10.11 -17.15 -17.96
C SER A 134 11.53 -17.36 -17.45
N LEU A 135 12.15 -16.35 -16.81
CA LEU A 135 13.47 -16.48 -16.21
C LEU A 135 13.38 -17.37 -14.96
N GLY A 136 14.14 -18.45 -14.95
CA GLY A 136 14.19 -19.41 -13.85
C GLY A 136 15.63 -19.72 -13.43
N LEU A 137 16.52 -18.75 -13.48
CA LEU A 137 17.94 -18.95 -13.19
C LEU A 137 18.18 -19.39 -11.75
N PRO A 138 19.05 -20.40 -11.52
CA PRO A 138 19.47 -20.81 -10.18
C PRO A 138 20.05 -19.60 -9.41
N ASN A 139 19.81 -19.58 -8.08
CA ASN A 139 20.26 -18.51 -7.18
C ASN A 139 19.63 -17.13 -7.40
N THR A 140 18.48 -17.09 -8.07
CA THR A 140 17.65 -15.89 -8.15
C THR A 140 16.30 -16.11 -7.44
N PRO A 141 15.55 -15.07 -7.08
CA PRO A 141 14.20 -15.23 -6.53
C PRO A 141 13.24 -16.00 -7.45
N MET A 142 13.56 -16.11 -8.75
CA MET A 142 12.82 -16.88 -9.74
C MET A 142 13.20 -18.36 -9.80
N ALA A 143 14.19 -18.80 -9.03
CA ALA A 143 14.61 -20.20 -9.03
C ALA A 143 13.48 -21.13 -8.60
N GLY A 144 13.04 -22.00 -9.50
CA GLY A 144 11.89 -22.89 -9.27
C GLY A 144 10.51 -22.22 -9.35
N ALA A 145 10.44 -20.94 -9.64
CA ALA A 145 9.16 -20.29 -9.94
C ALA A 145 8.61 -20.77 -11.28
N SER A 146 7.30 -21.02 -11.34
CA SER A 146 6.58 -21.34 -12.57
C SER A 146 5.37 -20.43 -12.66
N VAL A 147 5.59 -19.23 -13.22
CA VAL A 147 4.54 -18.24 -13.40
C VAL A 147 4.02 -18.32 -14.84
N SER A 148 2.79 -18.78 -15.02
CA SER A 148 2.11 -18.72 -16.31
C SER A 148 1.49 -17.36 -16.52
N VAL A 149 1.78 -16.68 -17.63
CA VAL A 149 1.18 -15.41 -18.02
C VAL A 149 0.12 -15.65 -19.09
N ILE A 150 -1.08 -15.17 -18.86
CA ILE A 150 -2.19 -15.25 -19.83
C ILE A 150 -2.57 -13.82 -20.24
N SER A 151 -2.60 -13.57 -21.55
CA SER A 151 -3.11 -12.33 -22.13
C SER A 151 -4.12 -12.66 -23.23
N GLY A 152 -5.01 -11.71 -23.55
CA GLY A 152 -6.05 -11.89 -24.56
C GLY A 152 -6.91 -10.65 -24.75
N ASN A 153 -8.02 -10.82 -25.49
CA ASN A 153 -8.96 -9.76 -25.79
C ASN A 153 -9.98 -9.49 -24.65
N PHE A 154 -9.48 -9.35 -23.44
CA PHE A 154 -10.30 -9.11 -22.24
C PHE A 154 -10.87 -7.69 -22.17
N VAL A 155 -10.32 -6.74 -22.96
CA VAL A 155 -10.67 -5.33 -22.93
C VAL A 155 -11.49 -4.97 -24.17
N THR A 156 -12.75 -4.58 -23.96
CA THR A 156 -13.57 -3.96 -25.00
C THR A 156 -13.43 -2.44 -24.90
N ALA A 157 -13.08 -1.80 -26.01
CA ALA A 157 -12.89 -0.36 -26.11
C ALA A 157 -14.09 0.35 -26.76
N ARG A 158 -14.14 1.67 -26.57
CA ARG A 158 -14.96 2.62 -27.31
C ARG A 158 -14.12 3.83 -27.66
N PRO A 159 -14.40 4.52 -28.79
CA PRO A 159 -13.70 5.74 -29.13
C PRO A 159 -13.96 6.85 -28.10
N VAL A 160 -12.98 7.74 -27.89
CA VAL A 160 -13.19 9.05 -27.24
C VAL A 160 -14.13 9.90 -28.10
N GLY A 161 -13.93 9.88 -29.42
CA GLY A 161 -14.68 10.68 -30.38
C GLY A 161 -14.17 12.12 -30.47
N ILE A 162 -15.09 13.06 -30.69
CA ILE A 162 -14.78 14.50 -30.79
C ILE A 162 -15.10 15.17 -29.45
N VAL A 163 -14.10 15.82 -28.85
CA VAL A 163 -14.25 16.62 -27.62
C VAL A 163 -13.74 18.05 -27.92
N ASP A 164 -14.55 19.04 -27.63
CA ASP A 164 -14.24 20.45 -27.84
C ASP A 164 -13.69 20.75 -29.27
N GLY A 165 -14.24 20.07 -30.28
CA GLY A 165 -13.87 20.24 -31.68
C GLY A 165 -12.58 19.49 -32.10
N VAL A 166 -11.95 18.74 -31.20
CA VAL A 166 -10.78 17.91 -31.47
C VAL A 166 -11.21 16.46 -31.65
N ASP A 167 -10.92 15.88 -32.82
CA ASP A 167 -11.12 14.45 -33.08
C ASP A 167 -9.94 13.65 -32.54
N PHE A 168 -10.23 12.72 -31.61
CA PHE A 168 -9.24 11.84 -30.99
C PHE A 168 -8.94 10.58 -31.80
N MET A 169 -9.60 10.38 -32.92
CA MET A 169 -9.41 9.28 -33.87
C MET A 169 -9.42 7.91 -33.17
N HIS A 170 -8.28 7.20 -33.13
CA HIS A 170 -8.14 5.87 -32.51
C HIS A 170 -7.80 5.90 -31.02
N THR A 171 -7.90 7.05 -30.36
CA THR A 171 -7.83 7.11 -28.90
C THR A 171 -9.13 6.60 -28.33
N GLY A 172 -9.03 5.64 -27.42
CA GLY A 172 -10.19 4.98 -26.82
C GLY A 172 -10.25 5.11 -25.31
N LEU A 173 -11.40 4.70 -24.80
CA LEU A 173 -11.66 4.47 -23.37
C LEU A 173 -12.12 3.04 -23.19
N VAL A 174 -11.89 2.48 -22.02
CA VAL A 174 -12.42 1.17 -21.68
C VAL A 174 -13.93 1.23 -21.61
N ARG A 175 -14.59 0.39 -22.40
CA ARG A 175 -16.05 0.19 -22.36
C ARG A 175 -16.43 -0.90 -21.37
N LYS A 176 -15.68 -2.00 -21.36
CA LYS A 176 -15.96 -3.19 -20.55
C LYS A 176 -14.71 -4.05 -20.42
N ILE A 177 -14.53 -4.62 -19.26
CA ILE A 177 -13.60 -5.73 -19.00
C ILE A 177 -14.41 -7.03 -18.92
N ASP A 178 -13.94 -8.09 -19.58
CA ASP A 178 -14.51 -9.43 -19.41
C ASP A 178 -14.03 -10.04 -18.07
N ALA A 179 -14.64 -9.59 -16.98
CA ALA A 179 -14.29 -10.02 -15.64
C ALA A 179 -14.42 -11.54 -15.44
N MET A 180 -15.38 -12.19 -16.13
CA MET A 180 -15.55 -13.65 -16.03
C MET A 180 -14.39 -14.40 -16.66
N ALA A 181 -13.92 -13.97 -17.83
CA ALA A 181 -12.78 -14.58 -18.49
C ALA A 181 -11.49 -14.35 -17.69
N VAL A 182 -11.28 -13.14 -17.18
CA VAL A 182 -10.14 -12.82 -16.32
C VAL A 182 -10.16 -13.67 -15.04
N ARG A 183 -11.28 -13.75 -14.32
CA ARG A 183 -11.41 -14.59 -13.12
C ARG A 183 -11.09 -16.05 -13.39
N ARG A 184 -11.63 -16.62 -14.46
CA ARG A 184 -11.31 -18.01 -14.86
C ARG A 184 -9.81 -18.20 -15.09
N ALA A 185 -9.14 -17.23 -15.71
CA ALA A 185 -7.70 -17.32 -15.96
C ALA A 185 -6.89 -17.24 -14.64
N ILE A 186 -7.18 -16.29 -13.76
CA ILE A 186 -6.47 -16.20 -12.46
C ILE A 186 -6.78 -17.37 -11.53
N ASP A 187 -7.95 -17.98 -11.61
CA ASP A 187 -8.31 -19.16 -10.80
C ASP A 187 -7.54 -20.42 -11.20
N THR A 188 -6.92 -20.45 -12.40
CA THR A 188 -5.95 -21.50 -12.77
C THR A 188 -4.57 -21.32 -12.15
N GLY A 189 -4.36 -20.23 -11.39
CA GLY A 189 -3.07 -19.86 -10.84
C GLY A 189 -2.18 -19.04 -11.79
N ALA A 190 -2.74 -18.59 -12.93
CA ALA A 190 -2.01 -17.76 -13.88
C ALA A 190 -2.07 -16.28 -13.48
N LEU A 191 -1.04 -15.52 -13.83
CA LEU A 191 -1.06 -14.07 -13.87
C LEU A 191 -1.76 -13.64 -15.16
N VAL A 192 -2.74 -12.73 -15.06
CA VAL A 192 -3.40 -12.17 -16.26
C VAL A 192 -2.77 -10.84 -16.61
N MET A 193 -2.31 -10.71 -17.85
CA MET A 193 -1.73 -9.50 -18.38
C MET A 193 -2.68 -8.78 -19.32
N LEU A 194 -2.94 -7.50 -19.06
CA LEU A 194 -3.77 -6.60 -19.85
C LEU A 194 -2.89 -5.56 -20.53
N SER A 195 -3.00 -5.45 -21.84
CA SER A 195 -2.34 -4.36 -22.58
C SER A 195 -3.26 -3.13 -22.64
N PRO A 196 -2.71 -1.90 -22.71
CA PRO A 196 -3.50 -0.69 -22.90
C PRO A 196 -3.94 -0.56 -24.37
N PHE A 197 -4.61 -1.58 -24.82
CA PHE A 197 -5.11 -1.75 -26.17
C PHE A 197 -6.42 -2.52 -26.14
N GLY A 198 -7.41 -2.07 -26.87
CA GLY A 198 -8.71 -2.73 -26.88
C GLY A 198 -9.38 -2.66 -28.24
N PHE A 199 -10.41 -3.50 -28.41
CA PHE A 199 -11.18 -3.57 -29.64
C PHE A 199 -12.63 -3.17 -29.40
N SER A 200 -13.23 -2.47 -30.37
CA SER A 200 -14.67 -2.24 -30.38
C SER A 200 -15.41 -3.54 -30.76
N HIS A 201 -16.73 -3.54 -30.63
CA HIS A 201 -17.56 -4.66 -31.12
C HIS A 201 -17.49 -4.85 -32.64
N THR A 202 -17.03 -3.85 -33.39
CA THR A 202 -16.81 -3.91 -34.84
C THR A 202 -15.41 -4.40 -35.19
N GLY A 203 -14.56 -4.71 -34.18
CA GLY A 203 -13.19 -5.16 -34.38
C GLY A 203 -12.17 -4.03 -34.60
N GLU A 204 -12.61 -2.78 -34.49
CA GLU A 204 -11.72 -1.63 -34.62
C GLU A 204 -10.84 -1.49 -33.36
N ALA A 205 -9.57 -1.19 -33.59
CA ALA A 205 -8.55 -1.12 -32.55
C ALA A 205 -8.44 0.31 -31.97
N PHE A 206 -8.22 0.40 -30.67
CA PHE A 206 -8.05 1.66 -29.94
C PHE A 206 -6.87 1.60 -28.98
N ASN A 207 -6.11 2.68 -28.97
CA ASN A 207 -5.07 2.97 -27.97
C ASN A 207 -5.73 3.50 -26.69
N LEU A 208 -5.48 2.82 -25.58
CA LEU A 208 -6.04 3.12 -24.25
C LEU A 208 -4.92 3.61 -23.31
N SER A 209 -5.27 4.20 -22.19
CA SER A 209 -4.29 4.40 -21.13
C SER A 209 -4.21 3.17 -20.23
N MET A 210 -3.02 2.87 -19.72
CA MET A 210 -2.80 1.79 -18.74
C MET A 210 -3.64 2.03 -17.49
N GLU A 211 -3.73 3.26 -17.06
CA GLU A 211 -4.45 3.68 -15.87
C GLU A 211 -5.96 3.43 -15.99
N ASP A 212 -6.56 3.73 -17.17
CA ASP A 212 -7.99 3.44 -17.40
C ASP A 212 -8.24 1.93 -17.46
N VAL A 213 -7.31 1.16 -18.07
CA VAL A 213 -7.39 -0.31 -18.12
C VAL A 213 -7.28 -0.90 -16.72
N ALA A 214 -6.27 -0.48 -15.94
CA ALA A 214 -6.06 -0.97 -14.57
C ALA A 214 -7.24 -0.62 -13.66
N THR A 215 -7.71 0.64 -13.69
CA THR A 215 -8.87 1.11 -12.92
C THR A 215 -10.13 0.33 -13.29
N SER A 216 -10.41 0.20 -14.59
CA SER A 216 -11.60 -0.51 -15.06
C SER A 216 -11.54 -2.01 -14.75
N ALA A 217 -10.36 -2.63 -14.79
CA ALA A 217 -10.16 -4.01 -14.38
C ALA A 217 -10.36 -4.20 -12.88
N ALA A 218 -9.81 -3.30 -12.05
CA ALA A 218 -9.97 -3.35 -10.60
C ALA A 218 -11.44 -3.24 -10.19
N ILE A 219 -12.18 -2.32 -10.78
CA ILE A 219 -13.62 -2.14 -10.53
C ILE A 219 -14.40 -3.38 -10.99
N ALA A 220 -14.17 -3.86 -12.22
CA ALA A 220 -14.92 -5.00 -12.77
C ALA A 220 -14.66 -6.31 -12.01
N LEU A 221 -13.46 -6.47 -11.46
CA LEU A 221 -13.06 -7.63 -10.66
C LEU A 221 -13.43 -7.48 -9.18
N GLN A 222 -13.85 -6.28 -8.73
CA GLN A 222 -13.94 -5.94 -7.31
C GLN A 222 -12.64 -6.35 -6.61
N ALA A 223 -11.53 -5.83 -7.13
CA ALA A 223 -10.20 -6.15 -6.64
C ALA A 223 -10.00 -5.59 -5.22
N ASP A 224 -9.30 -6.33 -4.39
CA ASP A 224 -8.97 -5.92 -3.02
C ASP A 224 -7.99 -4.73 -3.01
N LYS A 225 -7.07 -4.69 -4.00
CA LYS A 225 -6.13 -3.59 -4.17
C LYS A 225 -5.93 -3.23 -5.66
N LEU A 226 -5.79 -1.93 -5.92
CA LEU A 226 -5.24 -1.40 -7.15
C LEU A 226 -3.93 -0.69 -6.82
N ILE A 227 -2.84 -1.06 -7.49
CA ILE A 227 -1.51 -0.50 -7.22
C ILE A 227 -0.95 0.08 -8.51
N PHE A 228 -0.74 1.39 -8.55
CA PHE A 228 -0.03 2.07 -9.63
C PHE A 228 1.45 2.17 -9.30
N VAL A 229 2.29 1.51 -10.10
CA VAL A 229 3.75 1.55 -9.96
C VAL A 229 4.31 2.54 -10.98
N THR A 230 4.72 3.71 -10.49
CA THR A 230 4.91 4.92 -11.31
C THR A 230 6.23 5.60 -11.03
N GLU A 231 6.53 6.69 -11.72
CA GLU A 231 7.63 7.59 -11.40
C GLU A 231 7.32 8.49 -10.19
N VAL A 232 6.03 8.76 -9.95
CA VAL A 232 5.56 9.59 -8.85
C VAL A 232 5.74 8.84 -7.53
N ARG A 233 6.32 9.51 -6.53
CA ARG A 233 6.55 8.92 -5.20
C ARG A 233 5.26 8.68 -4.42
N GLY A 234 4.22 9.40 -4.73
CA GLY A 234 2.95 9.49 -4.03
C GLY A 234 2.42 10.93 -4.06
N ILE A 235 1.42 11.21 -3.26
CA ILE A 235 0.89 12.57 -3.10
C ILE A 235 1.73 13.31 -2.06
N LEU A 236 2.35 14.41 -2.47
CA LEU A 236 3.19 15.21 -1.57
C LEU A 236 2.32 15.97 -0.55
N GLN A 237 2.73 15.98 0.72
CA GLN A 237 2.04 16.73 1.78
C GLN A 237 1.89 18.23 1.45
N ASN A 238 2.88 18.80 0.77
CA ASN A 238 2.84 20.20 0.33
C ASN A 238 1.72 20.46 -0.68
N ILE A 239 1.41 19.49 -1.55
CA ILE A 239 0.28 19.59 -2.51
C ILE A 239 -1.04 19.48 -1.76
N VAL A 240 -1.12 18.61 -0.76
CA VAL A 240 -2.32 18.52 0.12
C VAL A 240 -2.55 19.82 0.87
N ALA A 241 -1.48 20.47 1.35
CA ALA A 241 -1.55 21.73 2.09
C ALA A 241 -1.88 22.94 1.21
N ASP A 242 -1.35 23.00 -0.03
CA ASP A 242 -1.56 24.10 -0.98
C ASP A 242 -1.75 23.55 -2.41
N PRO A 243 -2.95 23.04 -2.74
CA PRO A 243 -3.24 22.46 -4.06
C PRO A 243 -3.03 23.40 -5.23
N ALA A 244 -3.16 24.72 -5.02
CA ALA A 244 -2.98 25.72 -6.07
C ALA A 244 -1.55 25.74 -6.63
N LYS A 245 -0.57 25.30 -5.85
CA LYS A 245 0.84 25.19 -6.24
C LYS A 245 1.24 23.80 -6.75
N ALA A 246 0.30 22.91 -6.98
CA ALA A 246 0.58 21.53 -7.36
C ALA A 246 1.57 21.41 -8.53
N VAL A 247 1.39 22.22 -9.59
CA VAL A 247 2.27 22.21 -10.78
C VAL A 247 3.74 22.55 -10.43
N GLU A 248 3.93 23.54 -9.54
CA GLU A 248 5.26 23.94 -9.07
C GLU A 248 5.88 22.88 -8.13
N LEU A 249 5.06 22.34 -7.23
CA LEU A 249 5.48 21.37 -6.23
C LEU A 249 5.76 19.99 -6.84
N GLU A 250 5.11 19.64 -7.94
CA GLU A 250 5.34 18.36 -8.61
C GLU A 250 6.78 18.22 -9.13
N ALA A 251 7.45 19.33 -9.47
CA ALA A 251 8.89 19.29 -9.80
C ALA A 251 9.76 18.77 -8.63
N LYS A 252 9.24 18.76 -7.40
CA LYS A 252 9.90 18.27 -6.20
C LYS A 252 9.61 16.77 -5.90
N GLN A 253 8.92 16.07 -6.78
CA GLN A 253 8.65 14.62 -6.62
C GLN A 253 9.92 13.78 -6.42
N HIS A 254 11.08 14.29 -6.83
CA HIS A 254 12.36 13.60 -6.71
C HIS A 254 13.18 14.05 -5.50
N ASP A 255 12.73 15.04 -4.74
CA ASP A 255 13.42 15.55 -3.56
C ASP A 255 13.12 14.62 -2.37
N PRO A 256 14.12 13.91 -1.81
CA PRO A 256 13.92 13.00 -0.68
C PRO A 256 13.47 13.70 0.60
N ASP A 257 13.76 15.00 0.73
CA ASP A 257 13.41 15.79 1.93
C ASP A 257 11.93 16.23 1.95
N VAL A 258 11.21 16.04 0.83
CA VAL A 258 9.78 16.34 0.76
C VAL A 258 8.98 15.11 1.15
N GLU A 259 8.16 15.25 2.19
CA GLU A 259 7.31 14.19 2.71
C GLU A 259 6.10 13.91 1.80
N ILE A 260 5.72 12.63 1.71
CA ILE A 260 4.51 12.18 1.06
C ILE A 260 3.40 12.01 2.09
N ASP A 261 2.16 12.18 1.67
CA ASP A 261 1.00 11.77 2.47
C ASP A 261 0.79 10.27 2.26
N GLN A 262 0.98 9.50 3.32
CA GLN A 262 0.95 8.03 3.23
C GLN A 262 -0.47 7.48 3.10
N GLU A 263 -1.47 8.18 3.66
CA GLU A 263 -2.86 7.74 3.66
C GLU A 263 -3.83 8.91 3.48
N LEU A 264 -4.63 8.86 2.43
CA LEU A 264 -5.72 9.79 2.16
C LEU A 264 -7.06 9.07 2.22
N ALA A 265 -7.99 9.58 3.03
CA ALA A 265 -9.37 9.15 2.93
C ALA A 265 -9.97 9.57 1.58
N LEU A 266 -10.89 8.77 1.01
CA LEU A 266 -11.52 9.06 -0.28
C LEU A 266 -12.11 10.48 -0.33
N ALA A 267 -12.79 10.92 0.73
CA ALA A 267 -13.34 12.27 0.81
C ALA A 267 -12.26 13.38 0.81
N GLU A 268 -11.07 13.10 1.32
CA GLU A 268 -9.91 14.02 1.26
C GLU A 268 -9.32 14.03 -0.14
N ALA A 269 -9.15 12.86 -0.74
CA ALA A 269 -8.68 12.70 -2.13
C ALA A 269 -9.60 13.39 -3.13
N GLN A 270 -10.93 13.28 -2.97
CA GLN A 270 -11.92 13.99 -3.80
C GLN A 270 -11.82 15.51 -3.65
N ARG A 271 -11.69 16.02 -2.42
CA ARG A 271 -11.51 17.46 -2.16
C ARG A 271 -10.21 17.99 -2.75
N LEU A 272 -9.13 17.21 -2.60
CA LEU A 272 -7.84 17.54 -3.20
C LEU A 272 -7.95 17.60 -4.72
N LEU A 273 -8.51 16.57 -5.35
CA LEU A 273 -8.70 16.51 -6.80
C LEU A 273 -9.52 17.70 -7.32
N ALA A 274 -10.57 18.09 -6.61
CA ALA A 274 -11.40 19.25 -6.97
C ALA A 274 -10.68 20.60 -6.80
N ALA A 275 -9.69 20.66 -5.90
CA ALA A 275 -8.90 21.88 -5.61
C ALA A 275 -7.65 22.00 -6.51
N LEU A 276 -7.21 20.89 -7.12
CA LEU A 276 -6.06 20.93 -8.05
C LEU A 276 -6.37 21.81 -9.26
N PRO A 277 -5.38 22.55 -9.78
CA PRO A 277 -5.52 23.24 -11.04
C PRO A 277 -6.01 22.27 -12.12
N ASN A 278 -7.04 22.67 -12.87
CA ASN A 278 -7.55 21.85 -13.98
C ASN A 278 -6.96 22.38 -15.31
N PRO A 279 -5.73 22.02 -15.62
CA PRO A 279 -5.10 22.40 -16.86
C PRO A 279 -5.58 21.46 -17.98
N LEU A 280 -5.47 21.94 -19.21
CA LEU A 280 -5.63 21.10 -20.40
C LEU A 280 -4.62 19.91 -20.42
N GLN A 281 -3.60 19.99 -19.59
CA GLN A 281 -2.63 18.92 -19.32
C GLN A 281 -2.56 18.71 -17.80
N PRO A 282 -3.26 17.71 -17.26
CA PRO A 282 -3.17 17.39 -15.85
C PRO A 282 -1.74 16.97 -15.47
N THR A 283 -1.34 17.30 -14.23
CA THR A 283 -0.09 16.79 -13.67
C THR A 283 -0.19 15.28 -13.47
N ASP A 284 0.94 14.58 -13.40
CA ASP A 284 0.93 13.14 -13.15
C ASP A 284 0.26 12.81 -11.80
N THR A 285 0.48 13.63 -10.77
CA THR A 285 -0.22 13.54 -9.49
C THR A 285 -1.73 13.61 -9.64
N ALA A 286 -2.25 14.64 -10.36
CA ALA A 286 -3.68 14.80 -10.60
C ALA A 286 -4.26 13.62 -11.40
N PHE A 287 -3.50 13.13 -12.37
CA PHE A 287 -3.91 12.03 -13.23
C PHE A 287 -4.06 10.71 -12.44
N TYR A 288 -3.03 10.34 -11.65
CA TYR A 288 -3.14 9.13 -10.82
C TYR A 288 -4.17 9.27 -9.71
N LEU A 289 -4.29 10.46 -9.10
CA LEU A 289 -5.32 10.72 -8.08
C LEU A 289 -6.74 10.58 -8.65
N GLN A 290 -6.98 11.07 -9.87
CA GLN A 290 -8.28 10.91 -10.55
C GLN A 290 -8.65 9.43 -10.75
N HIS A 291 -7.69 8.61 -11.19
CA HIS A 291 -7.90 7.17 -11.37
C HIS A 291 -8.08 6.45 -10.04
N ALA A 292 -7.36 6.86 -9.00
CA ALA A 292 -7.50 6.31 -7.67
C ALA A 292 -8.88 6.61 -7.05
N VAL A 293 -9.34 7.85 -7.12
CA VAL A 293 -10.69 8.24 -6.69
C VAL A 293 -11.75 7.45 -7.45
N LYS A 294 -11.65 7.36 -8.78
CA LYS A 294 -12.59 6.58 -9.62
C LYS A 294 -12.62 5.11 -9.22
N ALA A 295 -11.48 4.51 -8.89
CA ALA A 295 -11.40 3.10 -8.47
C ALA A 295 -12.06 2.88 -7.10
N SER A 296 -11.78 3.75 -6.12
CA SER A 296 -12.38 3.68 -4.78
C SER A 296 -13.90 3.90 -4.82
N GLU A 297 -14.39 4.88 -5.60
CA GLU A 297 -15.83 5.07 -5.85
C GLU A 297 -16.48 3.84 -6.52
N GLY A 298 -15.69 3.10 -7.32
CA GLY A 298 -16.10 1.84 -7.95
C GLY A 298 -16.06 0.62 -7.04
N GLY A 299 -15.71 0.78 -5.76
CA GLY A 299 -15.71 -0.28 -4.74
C GLY A 299 -14.38 -1.01 -4.57
N VAL A 300 -13.26 -0.46 -5.06
CA VAL A 300 -11.93 -0.97 -4.76
C VAL A 300 -11.54 -0.46 -3.36
N GLU A 301 -11.28 -1.39 -2.43
CA GLU A 301 -11.06 -1.04 -1.03
C GLU A 301 -9.83 -0.15 -0.81
N ARG A 302 -8.74 -0.39 -1.56
CA ARG A 302 -7.47 0.32 -1.42
C ARG A 302 -6.83 0.59 -2.76
N VAL A 303 -6.42 1.82 -2.97
CA VAL A 303 -5.65 2.21 -4.16
C VAL A 303 -4.33 2.80 -3.74
N HIS A 304 -3.24 2.27 -4.28
CA HIS A 304 -1.89 2.68 -3.94
C HIS A 304 -1.22 3.35 -5.14
N ILE A 305 -0.45 4.41 -4.88
CA ILE A 305 0.42 5.08 -5.85
C ILE A 305 1.83 4.98 -5.29
N ILE A 306 2.69 4.18 -5.93
CA ILE A 306 4.03 3.86 -5.40
C ILE A 306 5.13 4.14 -6.42
N PRO A 307 6.34 4.51 -5.96
CA PRO A 307 7.47 4.79 -6.85
C PRO A 307 8.17 3.51 -7.29
N PHE A 308 8.44 3.34 -8.59
CA PHE A 308 9.30 2.25 -9.07
C PHE A 308 10.80 2.51 -8.82
N LYS A 309 11.19 3.72 -8.45
CA LYS A 309 12.59 4.08 -8.18
C LYS A 309 13.14 3.41 -6.92
N VAL A 310 12.27 3.13 -5.95
CA VAL A 310 12.61 2.39 -4.73
C VAL A 310 12.59 0.91 -5.05
N ASP A 311 13.70 0.23 -4.78
CA ASP A 311 13.79 -1.23 -4.98
C ASP A 311 12.94 -1.96 -3.94
N GLY A 312 12.16 -2.96 -4.38
CA GLY A 312 11.21 -3.68 -3.52
C GLY A 312 10.01 -2.84 -3.05
N ALA A 313 9.74 -1.67 -3.68
CA ALA A 313 8.62 -0.79 -3.32
C ALA A 313 7.29 -1.53 -3.20
N LEU A 314 7.02 -2.43 -4.13
CA LEU A 314 5.79 -3.22 -4.15
C LEU A 314 5.67 -4.13 -2.91
N LEU A 315 6.75 -4.79 -2.53
CA LEU A 315 6.77 -5.66 -1.33
C LEU A 315 6.67 -4.84 -0.05
N MET A 316 7.38 -3.71 0.02
CA MET A 316 7.30 -2.81 1.18
C MET A 316 5.89 -2.26 1.36
N GLU A 317 5.23 -1.80 0.29
CA GLU A 317 3.87 -1.27 0.34
C GLU A 317 2.84 -2.31 0.80
N VAL A 318 3.01 -3.56 0.38
CA VAL A 318 2.02 -4.63 0.65
C VAL A 318 2.26 -5.30 2.00
N PHE A 319 3.51 -5.42 2.44
CA PHE A 319 3.88 -6.26 3.58
C PHE A 319 4.47 -5.50 4.77
N THR A 320 4.51 -4.17 4.72
CA THR A 320 4.89 -3.34 5.88
C THR A 320 3.78 -2.35 6.22
N HIS A 321 3.80 -1.85 7.45
CA HIS A 321 2.79 -0.90 7.93
C HIS A 321 2.92 0.47 7.27
N ASP A 322 4.16 0.97 7.15
CA ASP A 322 4.37 2.37 6.74
C ASP A 322 4.33 2.57 5.22
N GLY A 323 4.46 1.47 4.44
CA GLY A 323 4.49 1.56 2.98
C GLY A 323 5.61 2.45 2.44
N VAL A 324 5.53 2.82 1.17
CA VAL A 324 6.50 3.72 0.50
C VAL A 324 5.83 4.75 -0.40
N GLY A 325 4.51 4.67 -0.55
CA GLY A 325 3.71 5.49 -1.43
C GLY A 325 2.54 6.17 -0.71
N THR A 326 1.53 6.55 -1.47
CA THR A 326 0.26 7.05 -0.95
C THR A 326 -0.83 6.02 -1.18
N MET A 327 -1.57 5.69 -0.13
CA MET A 327 -2.75 4.84 -0.17
C MET A 327 -4.01 5.69 -0.08
N ILE A 328 -4.98 5.45 -0.97
CA ILE A 328 -6.32 6.03 -0.93
C ILE A 328 -7.30 4.95 -0.47
N VAL A 329 -8.14 5.27 0.51
CA VAL A 329 -9.08 4.34 1.15
C VAL A 329 -10.44 5.00 1.38
N ASP A 330 -11.51 4.22 1.37
CA ASP A 330 -12.86 4.76 1.57
C ASP A 330 -13.07 5.31 2.99
N GLU A 331 -12.60 4.58 3.99
CA GLU A 331 -12.50 5.04 5.38
C GLU A 331 -11.09 4.82 5.88
N ARG A 332 -10.59 5.68 6.78
CA ARG A 332 -9.27 5.44 7.40
C ARG A 332 -9.25 4.06 8.05
N LEU A 333 -8.38 3.20 7.55
CA LEU A 333 -8.35 1.76 7.83
C LEU A 333 -7.92 1.40 9.24
N GLU A 334 -7.34 2.32 9.96
CA GLU A 334 -7.08 2.11 11.36
C GLU A 334 -8.39 2.11 12.15
N SER A 335 -8.99 0.94 12.26
CA SER A 335 -10.18 0.80 13.05
C SER A 335 -9.87 0.88 14.54
N LEU A 336 -10.13 2.04 15.11
CA LEU A 336 -10.17 2.22 16.57
C LEU A 336 -11.52 1.70 17.07
N ARG A 337 -11.56 0.45 17.50
CA ARG A 337 -12.78 -0.25 17.90
C ARG A 337 -12.65 -0.97 19.24
N GLU A 338 -13.75 -1.45 19.75
CA GLU A 338 -13.76 -2.35 20.89
C GLU A 338 -13.27 -3.74 20.46
N ALA A 339 -12.52 -4.39 21.36
CA ALA A 339 -11.95 -5.69 21.06
C ALA A 339 -13.00 -6.79 21.06
N THR A 340 -12.79 -7.78 20.23
CA THR A 340 -13.58 -9.01 20.11
C THR A 340 -12.77 -10.21 20.60
N PRO A 341 -13.36 -11.39 20.83
CA PRO A 341 -12.63 -12.58 21.20
C PRO A 341 -11.50 -12.98 20.22
N ASP A 342 -11.64 -12.63 18.94
CA ASP A 342 -10.64 -12.93 17.91
C ASP A 342 -9.36 -12.10 18.09
N ASP A 343 -9.45 -10.96 18.77
CA ASP A 343 -8.31 -10.06 19.00
C ASP A 343 -7.39 -10.50 20.14
N VAL A 344 -7.82 -11.45 20.97
CA VAL A 344 -7.06 -11.90 22.16
C VAL A 344 -5.63 -12.30 21.81
N GLY A 345 -5.44 -13.02 20.69
CA GLY A 345 -4.13 -13.42 20.22
C GLY A 345 -3.22 -12.24 19.87
N GLY A 346 -3.76 -11.25 19.15
CA GLY A 346 -3.06 -10.03 18.76
C GLY A 346 -2.73 -9.15 19.96
N ILE A 347 -3.67 -9.00 20.91
CA ILE A 347 -3.42 -8.25 22.17
C ILE A 347 -2.30 -8.89 22.96
N LEU A 348 -2.30 -10.21 23.14
CA LEU A 348 -1.22 -10.93 23.84
C LEU A 348 0.12 -10.70 23.18
N GLN A 349 0.19 -10.85 21.87
CA GLN A 349 1.42 -10.65 21.10
C GLN A 349 1.95 -9.20 21.24
N LEU A 350 1.05 -8.21 21.22
CA LEU A 350 1.39 -6.81 21.34
C LEU A 350 1.94 -6.46 22.74
N ILE A 351 1.34 -6.99 23.82
CA ILE A 351 1.73 -6.63 25.19
C ILE A 351 2.92 -7.43 25.72
N GLU A 352 3.21 -8.62 25.18
CA GLU A 352 4.24 -9.55 25.66
C GLU A 352 5.62 -8.88 25.86
N PRO A 353 6.18 -8.11 24.91
CA PRO A 353 7.48 -7.45 25.10
C PRO A 353 7.49 -6.49 26.28
N PHE A 354 6.38 -5.79 26.52
CA PHE A 354 6.24 -4.80 27.62
C PHE A 354 5.97 -5.46 28.98
N GLU A 355 5.48 -6.70 28.98
CA GLU A 355 5.38 -7.54 30.17
C GLU A 355 6.74 -8.12 30.55
N GLN A 356 7.54 -8.51 29.55
CA GLN A 356 8.89 -9.05 29.76
C GLN A 356 9.86 -8.00 30.30
N ASP A 357 9.77 -6.74 29.84
CA ASP A 357 10.61 -5.64 30.32
C ASP A 357 10.08 -5.01 31.63
N GLY A 358 8.96 -5.50 32.16
CA GLY A 358 8.34 -5.04 33.39
C GLY A 358 7.56 -3.71 33.26
N THR A 359 7.37 -3.17 32.06
CA THR A 359 6.54 -1.97 31.84
C THR A 359 5.08 -2.25 32.15
N LEU A 360 4.56 -3.39 31.68
CA LEU A 360 3.21 -3.86 31.98
C LEU A 360 3.18 -4.94 33.06
N VAL A 361 2.03 -5.09 33.69
CA VAL A 361 1.75 -6.25 34.57
C VAL A 361 1.39 -7.44 33.69
N LYS A 362 2.02 -8.58 33.95
CA LYS A 362 1.74 -9.81 33.22
C LYS A 362 0.27 -10.22 33.36
N ARG A 363 -0.35 -10.55 32.24
CA ARG A 363 -1.74 -11.03 32.12
C ARG A 363 -1.76 -12.39 31.45
N SER A 364 -2.54 -13.28 31.97
CA SER A 364 -2.77 -14.58 31.33
C SER A 364 -3.76 -14.43 30.17
N ARG A 365 -3.71 -15.36 29.22
CA ARG A 365 -4.69 -15.45 28.13
C ARG A 365 -6.13 -15.47 28.66
N THR A 366 -6.39 -16.26 29.69
CA THR A 366 -7.73 -16.39 30.32
C THR A 366 -8.22 -15.07 30.91
N GLU A 367 -7.33 -14.24 31.47
CA GLU A 367 -7.73 -12.89 31.97
C GLU A 367 -8.12 -11.98 30.82
N ILE A 368 -7.37 -11.97 29.72
CA ILE A 368 -7.68 -11.14 28.54
C ILE A 368 -8.98 -11.63 27.87
N GLU A 369 -9.15 -12.93 27.70
CA GLU A 369 -10.39 -13.52 27.15
C GLU A 369 -11.63 -13.12 27.98
N ARG A 370 -11.54 -13.19 29.31
CA ARG A 370 -12.61 -12.77 30.21
C ARG A 370 -12.94 -11.28 30.10
N ASP A 371 -11.89 -10.46 29.99
CA ASP A 371 -11.99 -9.01 30.06
C ASP A 371 -11.95 -8.35 28.67
N VAL A 372 -12.07 -9.12 27.57
CA VAL A 372 -11.87 -8.62 26.20
C VAL A 372 -12.78 -7.43 25.84
N ALA A 373 -14.02 -7.41 26.34
CA ALA A 373 -14.95 -6.31 26.14
C ALA A 373 -14.50 -4.97 26.79
N GLN A 374 -13.54 -5.03 27.71
CA GLN A 374 -12.96 -3.84 28.33
C GLN A 374 -11.86 -3.22 27.44
N TYR A 375 -11.31 -3.99 26.48
CA TYR A 375 -10.25 -3.52 25.61
C TYR A 375 -10.79 -2.70 24.45
N THR A 376 -10.03 -1.67 24.10
CA THR A 376 -10.12 -0.92 22.84
C THR A 376 -8.83 -1.21 22.08
N VAL A 377 -8.94 -1.48 20.79
CA VAL A 377 -7.81 -1.81 19.92
C VAL A 377 -7.73 -0.87 18.74
N ILE A 378 -6.52 -0.63 18.25
CA ILE A 378 -6.26 -0.13 16.91
C ILE A 378 -5.82 -1.33 16.09
N GLU A 379 -6.58 -1.62 15.06
CA GLU A 379 -6.35 -2.74 14.16
C GLU A 379 -6.14 -2.22 12.73
N HIS A 380 -5.24 -2.85 12.01
CA HIS A 380 -5.03 -2.63 10.59
C HIS A 380 -4.75 -4.00 9.95
N ASP A 381 -5.55 -4.38 8.95
CA ASP A 381 -5.42 -5.66 8.22
C ASP A 381 -5.40 -6.91 9.12
N GLY A 382 -6.20 -6.91 10.18
CA GLY A 382 -6.23 -8.03 11.13
C GLY A 382 -5.04 -8.05 12.10
N VAL A 383 -4.18 -7.02 12.08
CA VAL A 383 -3.04 -6.87 13.00
C VAL A 383 -3.37 -5.82 14.04
N ILE A 384 -3.18 -6.14 15.31
CA ILE A 384 -3.37 -5.20 16.42
C ILE A 384 -2.08 -4.41 16.65
N PHE A 385 -2.13 -3.10 16.41
CA PHE A 385 -1.00 -2.18 16.61
C PHE A 385 -1.08 -1.39 17.90
N GLY A 386 -2.26 -1.27 18.48
CA GLY A 386 -2.46 -0.57 19.73
C GLY A 386 -3.57 -1.18 20.56
N CYS A 387 -3.48 -1.11 21.88
CA CYS A 387 -4.57 -1.48 22.77
C CYS A 387 -4.54 -0.70 24.08
N ALA A 388 -5.71 -0.58 24.73
CA ALA A 388 -5.87 -0.23 26.14
C ALA A 388 -7.15 -0.85 26.70
N ALA A 389 -7.19 -1.10 28.00
CA ALA A 389 -8.36 -1.58 28.70
C ALA A 389 -8.96 -0.49 29.61
N LEU A 390 -10.30 -0.42 29.71
CA LEU A 390 -11.03 0.40 30.65
C LEU A 390 -11.73 -0.47 31.69
N TYR A 391 -11.29 -0.41 32.95
CA TYR A 391 -11.93 -1.10 34.06
C TYR A 391 -12.77 -0.08 34.89
N PRO A 392 -14.11 -0.16 34.82
CA PRO A 392 -14.97 0.77 35.54
C PRO A 392 -15.09 0.42 37.02
N PHE A 393 -15.13 1.44 37.86
CA PHE A 393 -15.49 1.41 39.29
C PHE A 393 -16.67 2.34 39.52
N PRO A 394 -17.91 1.91 39.17
CA PRO A 394 -19.09 2.80 39.18
C PRO A 394 -19.42 3.39 40.56
N GLU A 395 -19.23 2.61 41.64
CA GLU A 395 -19.46 3.06 43.01
C GLU A 395 -18.55 4.24 43.40
N ALA A 396 -17.36 4.33 42.84
CA ALA A 396 -16.42 5.42 43.05
C ALA A 396 -16.51 6.50 41.95
N GLY A 397 -17.37 6.33 40.93
CA GLY A 397 -17.49 7.23 39.78
C GLY A 397 -16.23 7.35 38.95
N THR A 398 -15.34 6.34 38.95
CA THR A 398 -14.04 6.38 38.29
C THR A 398 -13.77 5.14 37.46
N GLY A 399 -12.83 5.25 36.51
CA GLY A 399 -12.32 4.14 35.68
C GLY A 399 -10.81 4.04 35.68
N GLU A 400 -10.25 2.83 35.63
CA GLU A 400 -8.83 2.58 35.38
C GLU A 400 -8.59 2.38 33.89
N MET A 401 -7.72 3.19 33.30
CA MET A 401 -7.14 2.85 32.01
C MET A 401 -5.86 2.04 32.25
N ALA A 402 -5.83 0.82 31.75
CA ALA A 402 -4.72 -0.11 31.90
C ALA A 402 -4.24 -0.61 30.55
N ALA A 403 -3.05 -1.20 30.52
CA ALA A 403 -2.45 -1.85 29.35
C ALA A 403 -2.36 -0.97 28.08
N LEU A 404 -2.26 0.37 28.23
CA LEU A 404 -2.02 1.21 27.07
C LEU A 404 -0.68 0.85 26.44
N THR A 405 -0.77 0.34 25.24
CA THR A 405 0.38 -0.16 24.46
C THR A 405 0.20 0.21 23.01
N ILE A 406 1.27 0.70 22.39
CA ILE A 406 1.37 0.94 20.95
C ILE A 406 2.59 0.18 20.45
N SER A 407 2.46 -0.52 19.33
CA SER A 407 3.57 -1.23 18.70
C SER A 407 4.74 -0.27 18.46
N PRO A 408 5.97 -0.68 18.78
CA PRO A 408 7.15 0.13 18.52
C PRO A 408 7.29 0.59 17.06
N SER A 409 6.77 -0.19 16.11
CA SER A 409 6.81 0.11 14.68
C SER A 409 5.99 1.33 14.27
N VAL A 410 4.98 1.73 15.08
CA VAL A 410 4.06 2.85 14.77
C VAL A 410 4.01 3.90 15.87
N GLN A 411 4.94 3.88 16.83
CA GLN A 411 5.01 4.88 17.87
C GLN A 411 5.38 6.26 17.29
N GLY A 412 4.70 7.31 17.77
CA GLY A 412 4.95 8.68 17.34
C GLY A 412 3.85 9.25 16.41
N GLN A 413 3.00 8.43 15.86
CA GLN A 413 1.93 8.83 14.91
C GLN A 413 0.63 9.33 15.59
N GLY A 414 0.58 9.41 16.91
CA GLY A 414 -0.58 9.93 17.65
C GLY A 414 -1.57 8.88 18.15
N ASP A 415 -1.39 7.60 17.87
CA ASP A 415 -2.32 6.51 18.21
C ASP A 415 -2.57 6.34 19.69
N GLY A 416 -1.55 6.54 20.51
CA GLY A 416 -1.74 6.57 21.98
C GLY A 416 -2.74 7.62 22.44
N GLU A 417 -2.79 8.76 21.78
CA GLU A 417 -3.77 9.82 22.07
C GLU A 417 -5.17 9.47 21.53
N ARG A 418 -5.25 8.84 20.36
CA ARG A 418 -6.52 8.36 19.79
C ARG A 418 -7.17 7.32 20.71
N ILE A 419 -6.40 6.33 21.19
CA ILE A 419 -6.89 5.35 22.18
C ILE A 419 -7.33 6.05 23.46
N LEU A 420 -6.53 6.97 24.01
CA LEU A 420 -6.89 7.70 25.22
C LEU A 420 -8.21 8.45 25.05
N LYS A 421 -8.40 9.20 23.97
CA LYS A 421 -9.65 9.90 23.66
C LYS A 421 -10.85 8.92 23.58
N ARG A 422 -10.66 7.75 22.96
CA ARG A 422 -11.71 6.73 22.90
C ARG A 422 -12.05 6.16 24.27
N ILE A 423 -11.06 5.86 25.10
CA ILE A 423 -11.24 5.41 26.48
C ILE A 423 -11.98 6.47 27.32
N GLU A 424 -11.64 7.76 27.18
CA GLU A 424 -12.34 8.87 27.84
C GLU A 424 -13.81 8.96 27.40
N GLN A 425 -14.10 8.79 26.10
CA GLN A 425 -15.48 8.75 25.58
C GLN A 425 -16.27 7.58 26.17
N ARG A 426 -15.69 6.38 26.22
CA ARG A 426 -16.30 5.20 26.84
C ARG A 426 -16.57 5.43 28.33
N ALA A 427 -15.60 5.99 29.06
CA ALA A 427 -15.74 6.30 30.46
C ALA A 427 -16.89 7.29 30.72
N ARG A 428 -16.99 8.36 29.91
CA ARG A 428 -18.12 9.32 29.99
C ARG A 428 -19.45 8.66 29.67
N ALA A 429 -19.51 7.80 28.66
CA ALA A 429 -20.73 7.06 28.30
C ALA A 429 -21.21 6.12 29.42
N MET A 430 -20.28 5.62 30.24
CA MET A 430 -20.57 4.82 31.44
C MET A 430 -20.91 5.69 32.69
N GLY A 431 -20.96 7.02 32.56
CA GLY A 431 -21.22 7.94 33.65
C GLY A 431 -20.08 8.15 34.63
N LEU A 432 -18.84 7.78 34.25
CA LEU A 432 -17.67 7.97 35.07
C LEU A 432 -17.19 9.43 34.98
N SER A 433 -16.84 10.02 36.13
CA SER A 433 -16.41 11.41 36.23
C SER A 433 -14.89 11.59 36.19
N THR A 434 -14.14 10.51 36.45
CA THR A 434 -12.68 10.53 36.53
C THR A 434 -12.11 9.28 35.88
N LEU A 435 -10.90 9.44 35.34
CA LEU A 435 -10.09 8.34 34.81
C LEU A 435 -8.75 8.32 35.55
N PHE A 436 -8.25 7.15 35.93
CA PHE A 436 -6.94 7.02 36.51
C PHE A 436 -6.08 5.98 35.79
N VAL A 437 -4.77 6.12 35.92
CA VAL A 437 -3.77 5.21 35.37
C VAL A 437 -2.72 4.88 36.43
N LEU A 438 -2.15 3.71 36.31
CA LEU A 438 -1.01 3.26 37.11
C LEU A 438 0.20 3.11 36.21
N THR A 439 1.22 3.94 36.38
CA THR A 439 2.41 3.93 35.54
C THR A 439 3.71 3.91 36.35
N THR A 440 4.73 3.26 35.79
CA THR A 440 6.09 3.27 36.33
C THR A 440 7.07 4.12 35.49
N ARG A 441 6.74 4.37 34.20
CA ARG A 441 7.68 4.99 33.26
C ARG A 441 7.12 6.17 32.47
N THR A 442 5.80 6.19 32.20
CA THR A 442 5.20 7.10 31.22
C THR A 442 4.49 8.32 31.85
N MET A 443 4.81 8.70 33.11
CA MET A 443 4.19 9.80 33.82
C MET A 443 4.14 11.09 33.00
N HIS A 444 5.24 11.47 32.37
CA HIS A 444 5.34 12.71 31.60
C HIS A 444 4.35 12.75 30.42
N TRP A 445 4.14 11.60 29.76
CA TRP A 445 3.20 11.48 28.66
C TRP A 445 1.75 11.74 29.12
N PHE A 446 1.38 11.19 30.27
CA PHE A 446 0.05 11.38 30.85
C PHE A 446 -0.14 12.80 31.40
N ASN A 447 0.88 13.37 32.04
CA ASN A 447 0.82 14.76 32.55
C ASN A 447 0.53 15.76 31.42
N LYS A 448 1.16 15.62 30.25
CA LYS A 448 0.87 16.45 29.07
C LYS A 448 -0.59 16.33 28.60
N ARG A 449 -1.31 15.29 29.00
CA ARG A 449 -2.71 15.02 28.61
C ARG A 449 -3.70 15.27 29.74
N GLY A 450 -3.30 16.02 30.75
CA GLY A 450 -4.16 16.50 31.82
C GLY A 450 -4.34 15.54 32.99
N PHE A 451 -3.51 14.52 33.12
CA PHE A 451 -3.42 13.70 34.31
C PHE A 451 -2.54 14.35 35.37
N ALA A 452 -2.93 14.28 36.62
CA ALA A 452 -2.16 14.78 37.77
C ALA A 452 -1.85 13.64 38.74
N PRO A 453 -0.67 13.63 39.38
CA PRO A 453 -0.31 12.61 40.35
C PRO A 453 -1.14 12.77 41.64
N VAL A 454 -1.56 11.64 42.19
CA VAL A 454 -2.28 11.55 43.47
C VAL A 454 -1.68 10.47 44.35
N ASP A 455 -1.98 10.52 45.66
CA ASP A 455 -1.55 9.49 46.59
C ASP A 455 -2.28 8.15 46.26
N PRO A 456 -1.62 6.99 46.35
CA PRO A 456 -2.27 5.69 46.18
C PRO A 456 -3.49 5.45 47.10
N ALA A 457 -3.62 6.15 48.22
CA ALA A 457 -4.79 6.13 49.05
C ALA A 457 -6.06 6.65 48.35
N TRP A 458 -5.93 7.39 47.26
CA TRP A 458 -7.03 7.86 46.41
C TRP A 458 -7.76 6.72 45.67
N LEU A 459 -7.07 5.60 45.41
CA LEU A 459 -7.63 4.49 44.63
C LEU A 459 -8.95 3.94 45.26
N PRO A 460 -9.89 3.47 44.43
CA PRO A 460 -11.07 2.74 44.92
C PRO A 460 -10.65 1.55 45.78
N GLU A 461 -11.42 1.26 46.86
CA GLU A 461 -11.10 0.16 47.80
C GLU A 461 -10.96 -1.19 47.11
N ALA A 462 -11.81 -1.46 46.10
CA ALA A 462 -11.69 -2.69 45.29
C ALA A 462 -10.35 -2.78 44.56
N ARG A 463 -9.78 -1.63 44.17
CA ARG A 463 -8.49 -1.59 43.44
C ARG A 463 -7.29 -1.59 44.38
N LYS A 464 -7.40 -0.96 45.55
CA LYS A 464 -6.36 -0.97 46.60
C LYS A 464 -5.98 -2.40 47.01
N ARG A 465 -6.95 -3.30 47.15
CA ARG A 465 -6.69 -4.71 47.50
C ARG A 465 -5.75 -5.43 46.55
N ASN A 466 -5.75 -5.02 45.28
CA ASN A 466 -4.94 -5.60 44.22
C ASN A 466 -3.77 -4.68 43.81
N TYR A 467 -3.48 -3.64 44.59
CA TYR A 467 -2.37 -2.73 44.30
C TYR A 467 -1.04 -3.41 44.66
N LYS A 468 -0.15 -3.53 43.67
CA LYS A 468 1.17 -4.13 43.84
C LYS A 468 2.17 -3.09 44.38
N TRP A 469 2.30 -3.01 45.69
CA TRP A 469 3.15 -2.05 46.38
C TRP A 469 4.62 -2.15 45.98
N ASP A 470 5.11 -3.35 45.67
CA ASP A 470 6.48 -3.62 45.25
C ASP A 470 6.85 -2.92 43.94
N ARG A 471 5.87 -2.71 43.05
CA ARG A 471 6.10 -2.01 41.77
C ARG A 471 6.27 -0.50 41.92
N ARG A 472 5.82 0.09 43.01
CA ARG A 472 5.84 1.54 43.24
C ARG A 472 5.23 2.35 42.09
N SER A 473 4.18 1.84 41.46
CA SER A 473 3.50 2.53 40.37
C SER A 473 2.92 3.85 40.86
N GLN A 474 3.12 4.91 40.12
CA GLN A 474 2.48 6.20 40.41
C GLN A 474 1.03 6.16 39.95
N VAL A 475 0.15 6.75 40.75
CA VAL A 475 -1.27 6.92 40.42
C VAL A 475 -1.46 8.31 39.84
N LEU A 476 -1.99 8.39 38.63
CA LEU A 476 -2.32 9.65 37.98
C LEU A 476 -3.81 9.69 37.69
N VAL A 477 -4.47 10.82 37.92
CA VAL A 477 -5.92 11.00 37.75
C VAL A 477 -6.20 12.15 36.81
N LYS A 478 -7.20 11.97 35.95
CA LYS A 478 -7.74 13.01 35.08
C LYS A 478 -9.27 13.14 35.30
N ASN A 479 -9.72 14.38 35.43
CA ASN A 479 -11.15 14.73 35.48
C ASN A 479 -11.72 14.68 34.05
N LEU A 480 -12.86 14.02 33.85
CA LEU A 480 -13.49 13.85 32.55
C LEU A 480 -14.60 14.87 32.26
N LYS A 481 -14.78 15.86 33.17
CA LYS A 481 -15.82 16.91 33.04
C LYS A 481 -15.50 17.84 31.88
#